data_78c6346d93e0b0b5a73d3ab348c447eb
#
_entry.id   78c6346d93e0b0b5a73d3ab348c447eb
#
_cell.length_a   1.000
_cell.length_b   1.000
_cell.length_c   1.000
_cell.angle_alpha   90.00
_cell.angle_beta   90.00
_cell.angle_gamma   90.00
#
_symmetry.space_group_name_H-M   'P 1'
#
loop_
_entity.id
_entity.type
_entity.pdbx_description
1 polymer ?
#
loop_
_entity_poly.entity_id
_entity_poly.type
_entity_poly.pdbx_seq_one_letter_code
_entity_poly.pdbx_strand_id
1 'polypeptide(L)'
;MNQTLHIENVVLGGGEAGKYLAWDLAQEGRPVVVIERALIGGSCPNIACLPSKNVIRSAKVADLVSRAASYGVRTEGATVDMTGVRQRKREMVDGMMAIHRRKFAVPHLEFLLAEGLLVGPRTVEARLAEGGSRRFVADRLFLNLGTRATIPGIPGLADARPLTHVEALELDRLPSHLIVIGGGYVGVEFAQAFRRFGTQVTVLEFGTQLPQPPESGPWASAPVAHNSRT
;
A
#
# COMPACT_ATOMS: atom_id res chain seq x y z
N MET A 1 -24.00 24.80 14.52
CA MET A 1 -24.74 23.74 15.27
C MET A 1 -24.29 22.39 14.71
N ASN A 2 -23.74 21.51 15.54
CA ASN A 2 -23.33 20.17 15.09
C ASN A 2 -24.61 19.32 14.89
N GLN A 3 -25.02 19.15 13.64
CA GLN A 3 -26.16 18.30 13.33
C GLN A 3 -25.76 16.83 13.52
N THR A 4 -26.51 16.10 14.32
CA THR A 4 -26.40 14.65 14.44
C THR A 4 -27.31 13.99 13.41
N LEU A 5 -26.72 13.16 12.56
CA LEU A 5 -27.42 12.44 11.50
C LEU A 5 -27.49 10.95 11.84
N HIS A 6 -28.68 10.36 11.70
CA HIS A 6 -28.88 8.92 11.80
C HIS A 6 -28.72 8.30 10.41
N ILE A 7 -27.89 7.26 10.31
CA ILE A 7 -27.59 6.58 9.06
C ILE A 7 -27.51 5.07 9.28
N GLU A 8 -27.97 4.30 8.34
CA GLU A 8 -27.98 2.84 8.46
C GLU A 8 -26.56 2.27 8.61
N ASN A 9 -25.64 2.69 7.73
CA ASN A 9 -24.29 2.14 7.67
C ASN A 9 -23.23 3.25 7.70
N VAL A 10 -22.26 3.15 8.60
CA VAL A 10 -21.06 4.00 8.63
C VAL A 10 -19.84 3.11 8.50
N VAL A 11 -18.95 3.44 7.55
CA VAL A 11 -17.67 2.79 7.36
C VAL A 11 -16.55 3.77 7.73
N LEU A 12 -15.81 3.48 8.77
CA LEU A 12 -14.68 4.27 9.20
C LEU A 12 -13.40 3.69 8.58
N GLY A 13 -12.89 4.37 7.56
CA GLY A 13 -11.77 3.99 6.72
C GLY A 13 -12.19 3.45 5.34
N GLY A 14 -11.83 4.18 4.29
CA GLY A 14 -12.15 3.90 2.87
C GLY A 14 -11.19 2.91 2.19
N GLY A 15 -10.45 2.07 2.96
CA GLY A 15 -9.53 1.08 2.45
C GLY A 15 -10.22 -0.14 1.81
N GLU A 16 -9.44 -1.20 1.51
CA GLU A 16 -9.90 -2.33 0.68
C GLU A 16 -11.23 -2.93 1.13
N ALA A 17 -11.37 -3.37 2.36
CA ALA A 17 -12.61 -3.97 2.81
C ALA A 17 -13.75 -2.93 2.89
N GLY A 18 -13.45 -1.73 3.41
CA GLY A 18 -14.46 -0.69 3.61
C GLY A 18 -15.07 -0.16 2.30
N LYS A 19 -14.25 0.03 1.26
CA LYS A 19 -14.74 0.50 -0.04
C LYS A 19 -15.63 -0.51 -0.75
N TYR A 20 -15.25 -1.79 -0.78
CA TYR A 20 -16.06 -2.82 -1.42
C TYR A 20 -17.40 -2.98 -0.69
N LEU A 21 -17.36 -3.07 0.64
CA LEU A 21 -18.58 -3.11 1.44
C LEU A 21 -19.49 -1.91 1.17
N ALA A 22 -18.92 -0.69 1.10
CA ALA A 22 -19.71 0.51 0.86
C ALA A 22 -20.33 0.52 -0.54
N TRP A 23 -19.58 0.06 -1.56
CA TRP A 23 -20.11 -0.04 -2.93
C TRP A 23 -21.24 -1.06 -3.04
N ASP A 24 -21.09 -2.23 -2.40
CA ASP A 24 -22.12 -3.28 -2.41
C ASP A 24 -23.39 -2.79 -1.69
N LEU A 25 -23.26 -2.19 -0.51
CA LEU A 25 -24.38 -1.60 0.23
C LEU A 25 -25.12 -0.53 -0.61
N ALA A 26 -24.37 0.35 -1.27
CA ALA A 26 -24.95 1.39 -2.11
C ALA A 26 -25.68 0.81 -3.34
N GLN A 27 -25.15 -0.26 -3.95
CA GLN A 27 -25.81 -0.96 -5.05
C GLN A 27 -27.11 -1.66 -4.63
N GLU A 28 -27.18 -2.10 -3.37
CA GLU A 28 -28.42 -2.62 -2.76
C GLU A 28 -29.42 -1.51 -2.37
N GLY A 29 -29.11 -0.24 -2.65
CA GLY A 29 -29.93 0.91 -2.27
C GLY A 29 -29.87 1.27 -0.79
N ARG A 30 -28.90 0.75 -0.05
CA ARG A 30 -28.75 0.96 1.39
C ARG A 30 -27.86 2.17 1.67
N PRO A 31 -28.34 3.15 2.45
CA PRO A 31 -27.53 4.34 2.76
C PRO A 31 -26.26 3.99 3.52
N VAL A 32 -25.13 4.53 3.04
CA VAL A 32 -23.82 4.34 3.64
C VAL A 32 -22.99 5.63 3.59
N VAL A 33 -22.34 5.95 4.70
CA VAL A 33 -21.34 7.01 4.81
C VAL A 33 -19.97 6.38 5.01
N VAL A 34 -19.01 6.73 4.14
CA VAL A 34 -17.60 6.37 4.28
C VAL A 34 -16.82 7.58 4.77
N ILE A 35 -16.12 7.44 5.88
CA ILE A 35 -15.27 8.49 6.46
C ILE A 35 -13.82 8.03 6.29
N GLU A 36 -13.05 8.74 5.45
CA GLU A 36 -11.65 8.46 5.15
C GLU A 36 -10.80 9.70 5.42
N ARG A 37 -9.72 9.54 6.17
CA ARG A 37 -8.92 10.70 6.61
C ARG A 37 -7.96 11.26 5.56
N ALA A 38 -7.49 10.42 4.60
CA ALA A 38 -6.39 10.84 3.72
C ALA A 38 -6.45 10.26 2.30
N LEU A 39 -6.58 8.94 2.16
CA LEU A 39 -6.33 8.25 0.90
C LEU A 39 -7.59 7.57 0.39
N ILE A 40 -8.24 8.17 -0.62
CA ILE A 40 -9.39 7.53 -1.27
C ILE A 40 -9.01 6.12 -1.75
N GLY A 41 -9.76 5.10 -1.33
CA GLY A 41 -9.47 3.70 -1.63
C GLY A 41 -8.43 3.05 -0.70
N GLY A 42 -7.87 3.79 0.27
CA GLY A 42 -6.93 3.29 1.28
C GLY A 42 -5.49 3.11 0.80
N SER A 43 -4.68 2.42 1.59
CA SER A 43 -3.23 2.27 1.35
C SER A 43 -2.90 1.41 0.12
N CYS A 44 -3.66 0.35 -0.13
CA CYS A 44 -3.35 -0.62 -1.19
C CYS A 44 -3.17 0.03 -2.57
N PRO A 45 -4.10 0.83 -3.10
CA PRO A 45 -3.93 1.45 -4.41
C PRO A 45 -2.98 2.66 -4.41
N ASN A 46 -2.76 3.30 -3.27
CA ASN A 46 -2.04 4.57 -3.19
C ASN A 46 -0.56 4.41 -2.85
N ILE A 47 -0.24 3.63 -1.81
CA ILE A 47 1.10 3.62 -1.20
C ILE A 47 1.61 2.20 -0.86
N ALA A 48 0.90 1.14 -1.21
CA ALA A 48 1.27 -0.22 -0.83
C ALA A 48 1.22 -1.20 -2.02
N CYS A 49 0.19 -2.02 -2.13
CA CYS A 49 0.14 -3.18 -3.03
C CYS A 49 0.34 -2.82 -4.50
N LEU A 50 -0.50 -1.94 -5.06
CA LEU A 50 -0.42 -1.62 -6.49
C LEU A 50 0.86 -0.86 -6.86
N PRO A 51 1.26 0.21 -6.14
CA PRO A 51 2.53 0.88 -6.42
C PRO A 51 3.73 -0.04 -6.29
N SER A 52 3.80 -0.91 -5.27
CA SER A 52 4.93 -1.84 -5.14
C SER A 52 4.99 -2.84 -6.29
N LYS A 53 3.86 -3.43 -6.71
CA LYS A 53 3.80 -4.34 -7.86
C LYS A 53 4.17 -3.63 -9.17
N ASN A 54 3.84 -2.34 -9.30
CA ASN A 54 4.23 -1.53 -10.45
C ASN A 54 5.76 -1.36 -10.51
N VAL A 55 6.42 -1.02 -9.39
CA VAL A 55 7.89 -0.91 -9.28
C VAL A 55 8.57 -2.26 -9.48
N ILE A 56 8.06 -3.33 -8.86
CA ILE A 56 8.55 -4.71 -9.03
C ILE A 56 8.49 -5.14 -10.50
N ARG A 57 7.45 -4.73 -11.24
CA ARG A 57 7.37 -5.02 -12.69
C ARG A 57 8.51 -4.35 -13.46
N SER A 58 8.85 -3.09 -13.16
CA SER A 58 10.00 -2.41 -13.76
C SER A 58 11.32 -3.11 -13.40
N ALA A 59 11.48 -3.54 -12.15
CA ALA A 59 12.65 -4.30 -11.71
C ALA A 59 12.77 -5.66 -12.44
N LYS A 60 11.64 -6.34 -12.69
CA LYS A 60 11.63 -7.57 -13.49
C LYS A 60 12.07 -7.32 -14.93
N VAL A 61 11.69 -6.20 -15.53
CA VAL A 61 12.14 -5.83 -16.88
C VAL A 61 13.65 -5.60 -16.88
N ALA A 62 14.20 -4.85 -15.93
CA ALA A 62 15.65 -4.64 -15.81
C ALA A 62 16.41 -5.96 -15.67
N ASP A 63 15.93 -6.88 -14.81
CA ASP A 63 16.51 -8.22 -14.65
C ASP A 63 16.44 -9.07 -15.93
N LEU A 64 15.35 -9.01 -16.68
CA LEU A 64 15.23 -9.70 -17.96
C LEU A 64 16.23 -9.17 -18.99
N VAL A 65 16.41 -7.85 -19.08
CA VAL A 65 17.39 -7.25 -19.99
C VAL A 65 18.81 -7.63 -19.58
N SER A 66 19.15 -7.61 -18.29
CA SER A 66 20.49 -7.99 -17.82
C SER A 66 20.84 -9.46 -18.11
N ARG A 67 19.84 -10.33 -18.21
CA ARG A 67 19.99 -11.76 -18.52
C ARG A 67 19.60 -12.13 -19.94
N ALA A 68 19.37 -11.15 -20.83
CA ALA A 68 18.87 -11.38 -22.17
C ALA A 68 19.76 -12.35 -22.98
N ALA A 69 21.08 -12.30 -22.78
CA ALA A 69 22.04 -13.19 -23.46
C ALA A 69 21.78 -14.69 -23.18
N SER A 70 21.29 -15.04 -21.97
CA SER A 70 20.94 -16.43 -21.64
C SER A 70 19.72 -16.95 -22.42
N TYR A 71 18.96 -16.05 -23.02
CA TYR A 71 17.82 -16.35 -23.91
C TYR A 71 18.16 -16.17 -25.40
N GLY A 72 19.47 -16.02 -25.74
CA GLY A 72 19.90 -15.78 -27.11
C GLY A 72 19.64 -14.36 -27.64
N VAL A 73 19.18 -13.43 -26.77
CA VAL A 73 18.92 -12.04 -27.14
C VAL A 73 20.12 -11.16 -26.76
N ARG A 74 20.67 -10.45 -27.71
CA ARG A 74 21.77 -9.50 -27.49
C ARG A 74 21.22 -8.11 -27.21
N THR A 75 21.71 -7.46 -26.17
CA THR A 75 21.39 -6.08 -25.79
C THR A 75 22.66 -5.33 -25.41
N GLU A 76 22.65 -4.03 -25.53
CA GLU A 76 23.77 -3.17 -25.09
C GLU A 76 23.76 -2.91 -23.57
N GLY A 77 22.92 -3.65 -22.84
CA GLY A 77 22.70 -3.48 -21.41
C GLY A 77 21.45 -2.64 -21.09
N ALA A 78 21.21 -2.39 -19.81
CA ALA A 78 20.11 -1.56 -19.36
C ALA A 78 20.60 -0.55 -18.32
N THR A 79 20.20 0.71 -18.50
CA THR A 79 20.29 1.74 -17.45
C THR A 79 18.92 1.91 -16.82
N VAL A 80 18.87 1.93 -15.50
CA VAL A 80 17.62 2.12 -14.76
C VAL A 80 17.42 3.60 -14.47
N ASP A 81 16.38 4.18 -15.06
CA ASP A 81 15.90 5.52 -14.74
C ASP A 81 14.83 5.44 -13.65
N MET A 82 15.22 5.70 -12.39
CA MET A 82 14.30 5.67 -11.26
C MET A 82 13.26 6.79 -11.31
N THR A 83 13.55 7.91 -11.96
CA THR A 83 12.56 8.99 -12.17
C THR A 83 11.44 8.49 -13.09
N GLY A 84 11.79 7.79 -14.18
CA GLY A 84 10.83 7.15 -15.07
C GLY A 84 10.04 6.03 -14.39
N VAL A 85 10.69 5.20 -13.55
CA VAL A 85 10.02 4.17 -12.75
C VAL A 85 8.99 4.79 -11.80
N ARG A 86 9.39 5.84 -11.08
CA ARG A 86 8.52 6.58 -10.16
C ARG A 86 7.35 7.23 -10.90
N GLN A 87 7.61 7.87 -12.04
CA GLN A 87 6.57 8.52 -12.84
C GLN A 87 5.52 7.51 -13.32
N ARG A 88 5.96 6.39 -13.90
CA ARG A 88 5.07 5.30 -14.32
C ARG A 88 4.19 4.78 -13.18
N LYS A 89 4.75 4.67 -11.96
CA LYS A 89 4.01 4.30 -10.76
C LYS A 89 2.94 5.35 -10.40
N ARG A 90 3.31 6.65 -10.42
CA ARG A 90 2.39 7.75 -10.11
C ARG A 90 1.21 7.82 -11.09
N GLU A 91 1.47 7.70 -12.38
CA GLU A 91 0.41 7.67 -13.41
C GLU A 91 -0.59 6.53 -13.17
N MET A 92 -0.10 5.35 -12.80
CA MET A 92 -0.98 4.23 -12.43
C MET A 92 -1.83 4.55 -11.20
N VAL A 93 -1.23 5.14 -10.15
CA VAL A 93 -1.96 5.54 -8.93
C VAL A 93 -3.01 6.59 -9.27
N ASP A 94 -2.68 7.62 -10.04
CA ASP A 94 -3.61 8.69 -10.43
C ASP A 94 -4.80 8.14 -11.23
N GLY A 95 -4.53 7.21 -12.15
CA GLY A 95 -5.58 6.51 -12.89
C GLY A 95 -6.53 5.72 -11.99
N MET A 96 -5.97 5.00 -10.98
CA MET A 96 -6.78 4.28 -9.99
C MET A 96 -7.59 5.23 -9.10
N MET A 97 -7.03 6.38 -8.71
CA MET A 97 -7.75 7.38 -7.93
C MET A 97 -8.91 7.97 -8.70
N ALA A 98 -8.76 8.20 -9.99
CA ALA A 98 -9.87 8.66 -10.85
C ALA A 98 -11.01 7.62 -10.90
N ILE A 99 -10.67 6.33 -10.97
CA ILE A 99 -11.67 5.24 -10.92
C ILE A 99 -12.38 5.23 -9.55
N HIS A 100 -11.63 5.30 -8.44
CA HIS A 100 -12.22 5.29 -7.11
C HIS A 100 -13.14 6.48 -6.88
N ARG A 101 -12.75 7.70 -7.29
CA ARG A 101 -13.62 8.89 -7.19
C ARG A 101 -14.96 8.66 -7.88
N ARG A 102 -14.97 8.08 -9.09
CA ARG A 102 -16.23 7.76 -9.78
C ARG A 102 -17.06 6.70 -9.03
N LYS A 103 -16.41 5.68 -8.48
CA LYS A 103 -17.09 4.61 -7.73
C LYS A 103 -17.66 5.08 -6.39
N PHE A 104 -17.08 6.11 -5.78
CA PHE A 104 -17.63 6.71 -4.57
C PHE A 104 -18.72 7.77 -4.85
N ALA A 105 -18.84 8.26 -6.09
CA ALA A 105 -19.86 9.23 -6.51
C ALA A 105 -21.11 8.53 -7.08
N VAL A 106 -21.71 7.62 -6.30
CA VAL A 106 -22.92 6.85 -6.68
C VAL A 106 -24.06 7.15 -5.70
N PRO A 107 -25.32 6.93 -6.11
CA PRO A 107 -26.46 7.07 -5.20
C PRO A 107 -26.29 6.21 -3.92
N HIS A 108 -26.91 6.65 -2.82
CA HIS A 108 -26.88 5.97 -1.52
C HIS A 108 -25.51 5.90 -0.82
N LEU A 109 -24.45 6.45 -1.41
CA LEU A 109 -23.12 6.50 -0.81
C LEU A 109 -22.64 7.94 -0.66
N GLU A 110 -22.34 8.34 0.56
CA GLU A 110 -21.64 9.59 0.85
C GLU A 110 -20.18 9.28 1.23
N PHE A 111 -19.22 9.88 0.52
CA PHE A 111 -17.81 9.79 0.86
C PHE A 111 -17.33 11.11 1.47
N LEU A 112 -16.81 11.04 2.69
CA LEU A 112 -16.26 12.18 3.41
C LEU A 112 -14.74 12.03 3.57
N LEU A 113 -14.00 12.99 3.04
CA LEU A 113 -12.58 13.13 3.38
C LEU A 113 -12.49 13.88 4.72
N ALA A 114 -12.40 13.13 5.80
CA ALA A 114 -12.49 13.64 7.16
C ALA A 114 -11.80 12.70 8.16
N GLU A 115 -11.31 13.26 9.26
CA GLU A 115 -10.85 12.46 10.39
C GLU A 115 -12.04 11.99 11.22
N GLY A 116 -12.25 10.68 11.32
CA GLY A 116 -13.34 10.10 12.09
C GLY A 116 -12.87 9.70 13.49
N LEU A 117 -13.65 10.12 14.50
CA LEU A 117 -13.44 9.76 15.90
C LEU A 117 -14.68 9.05 16.45
N LEU A 118 -14.45 7.95 17.17
CA LEU A 118 -15.50 7.31 17.96
C LEU A 118 -15.77 8.15 19.20
N VAL A 119 -16.99 8.68 19.31
CA VAL A 119 -17.42 9.53 20.43
C VAL A 119 -18.52 8.90 21.28
N GLY A 120 -18.93 7.68 20.94
CA GLY A 120 -19.91 6.89 21.67
C GLY A 120 -20.20 5.57 20.97
N PRO A 121 -21.08 4.72 21.54
CA PRO A 121 -21.50 3.49 20.88
C PRO A 121 -22.08 3.80 19.50
N ARG A 122 -21.48 3.20 18.45
CA ARG A 122 -21.87 3.40 17.03
C ARG A 122 -22.00 4.87 16.61
N THR A 123 -21.31 5.79 17.32
CA THR A 123 -21.35 7.21 17.08
C THR A 123 -19.97 7.71 16.63
N VAL A 124 -19.91 8.29 15.43
CA VAL A 124 -18.68 8.83 14.84
C VAL A 124 -18.84 10.32 14.63
N GLU A 125 -17.85 11.09 15.06
CA GLU A 125 -17.66 12.49 14.69
C GLU A 125 -16.64 12.55 13.55
N ALA A 126 -17.04 13.09 12.40
CA ALA A 126 -16.19 13.35 11.25
C ALA A 126 -15.74 14.81 11.27
N ARG A 127 -14.44 15.05 11.49
CA ARG A 127 -13.82 16.38 11.44
C ARG A 127 -13.38 16.68 10.01
N LEU A 128 -13.98 17.69 9.40
CA LEU A 128 -13.72 18.07 8.02
C LEU A 128 -12.40 18.86 7.89
N ALA A 129 -11.70 18.69 6.79
CA ALA A 129 -10.42 19.38 6.56
C ALA A 129 -10.56 20.91 6.44
N GLU A 130 -11.68 21.37 5.90
CA GLU A 130 -12.07 22.77 5.78
C GLU A 130 -12.60 23.41 7.10
N GLY A 131 -12.66 22.61 8.15
CA GLY A 131 -13.20 23.00 9.46
C GLY A 131 -14.63 22.56 9.69
N GLY A 132 -15.03 22.55 10.98
CA GLY A 132 -16.30 22.01 11.41
C GLY A 132 -16.31 20.49 11.58
N SER A 133 -17.42 19.97 12.06
CA SER A 133 -17.62 18.53 12.20
C SER A 133 -19.07 18.12 11.93
N ARG A 134 -19.24 16.86 11.54
CA ARG A 134 -20.54 16.21 11.38
C ARG A 134 -20.56 14.97 12.28
N ARG A 135 -21.67 14.70 12.90
CA ARG A 135 -21.84 13.55 13.79
C ARG A 135 -22.83 12.56 13.20
N PHE A 136 -22.44 11.30 13.20
CA PHE A 136 -23.24 10.19 12.68
C PHE A 136 -23.51 9.17 13.79
N VAL A 137 -24.76 8.78 13.94
CA VAL A 137 -25.20 7.63 14.74
C VAL A 137 -25.59 6.54 13.77
N ALA A 138 -24.90 5.41 13.82
CA ALA A 138 -25.07 4.32 12.87
C ALA A 138 -25.88 3.17 13.45
N ASP A 139 -26.71 2.50 12.64
CA ASP A 139 -27.25 1.20 13.00
C ASP A 139 -26.14 0.14 12.94
N ARG A 140 -25.25 0.26 11.96
CA ARG A 140 -24.07 -0.59 11.79
C ARG A 140 -22.83 0.26 11.55
N LEU A 141 -21.80 0.06 12.38
CA LEU A 141 -20.52 0.73 12.27
C LEU A 141 -19.44 -0.30 11.92
N PHE A 142 -18.75 -0.06 10.80
CA PHE A 142 -17.66 -0.89 10.31
C PHE A 142 -16.32 -0.17 10.51
N LEU A 143 -15.38 -0.82 11.18
CA LEU A 143 -14.04 -0.28 11.43
C LEU A 143 -13.04 -0.88 10.44
N ASN A 144 -12.50 -0.05 9.55
CA ASN A 144 -11.54 -0.42 8.52
C ASN A 144 -10.32 0.50 8.57
N LEU A 145 -9.71 0.59 9.76
CA LEU A 145 -8.72 1.61 10.11
C LEU A 145 -7.33 1.40 9.48
N GLY A 146 -7.09 0.19 8.95
CA GLY A 146 -5.81 -0.17 8.32
C GLY A 146 -4.65 -0.30 9.31
N THR A 147 -3.44 -0.31 8.77
CA THR A 147 -2.18 -0.42 9.52
C THR A 147 -1.15 0.57 9.01
N ARG A 148 -0.04 0.69 9.73
CA ARG A 148 1.13 1.49 9.35
C ARG A 148 2.38 0.64 9.48
N ALA A 149 3.44 1.02 8.74
CA ALA A 149 4.76 0.49 8.99
C ALA A 149 5.22 0.86 10.39
N THR A 150 5.81 -0.11 11.09
CA THR A 150 6.41 0.10 12.40
C THR A 150 7.92 0.27 12.23
N ILE A 151 8.46 1.33 12.82
CA ILE A 151 9.90 1.51 12.96
C ILE A 151 10.28 0.90 14.31
N PRO A 152 11.11 -0.16 14.33
CA PRO A 152 11.49 -0.82 15.58
C PRO A 152 12.35 0.10 16.46
N GLY A 153 12.26 -0.06 17.78
CA GLY A 153 12.99 0.73 18.78
C GLY A 153 14.47 0.32 18.88
N ILE A 154 15.18 0.22 17.77
CA ILE A 154 16.61 -0.07 17.73
C ILE A 154 17.38 1.23 18.04
N PRO A 155 18.33 1.22 18.99
CA PRO A 155 19.13 2.43 19.29
C PRO A 155 19.79 3.02 18.05
N GLY A 156 19.62 4.34 17.84
CA GLY A 156 20.14 5.08 16.69
C GLY A 156 19.35 4.95 15.38
N LEU A 157 18.38 4.03 15.29
CA LEU A 157 17.63 3.84 14.04
C LEU A 157 16.78 5.05 13.67
N ALA A 158 16.15 5.68 14.64
CA ALA A 158 15.33 6.88 14.39
C ALA A 158 16.19 8.04 13.84
N ASP A 159 17.41 8.21 14.35
CA ASP A 159 18.35 9.25 13.91
C ASP A 159 18.86 8.98 12.48
N ALA A 160 18.94 7.72 12.09
CA ALA A 160 19.28 7.29 10.73
C ALA A 160 18.17 7.58 9.70
N ARG A 161 16.98 8.03 10.12
CA ARG A 161 15.83 8.35 9.28
C ARG A 161 15.50 7.20 8.32
N PRO A 162 15.13 6.03 8.84
CA PRO A 162 14.85 4.88 8.00
C PRO A 162 13.65 5.16 7.09
N LEU A 163 13.70 4.62 5.87
CA LEU A 163 12.58 4.65 4.94
C LEU A 163 11.58 3.56 5.32
N THR A 164 10.30 3.87 5.20
CA THR A 164 9.26 2.84 5.09
C THR A 164 9.03 2.48 3.62
N HIS A 165 8.09 1.57 3.36
CA HIS A 165 7.70 1.25 1.99
C HIS A 165 7.17 2.48 1.23
N VAL A 166 6.62 3.47 1.93
CA VAL A 166 6.07 4.69 1.30
C VAL A 166 7.18 5.51 0.68
N GLU A 167 8.21 5.86 1.47
CA GLU A 167 9.36 6.64 0.99
C GLU A 167 10.20 5.85 -0.01
N ALA A 168 10.33 4.54 0.18
CA ALA A 168 11.07 3.67 -0.75
C ALA A 168 10.42 3.64 -2.16
N LEU A 169 9.09 3.76 -2.24
CA LEU A 169 8.36 3.87 -3.51
C LEU A 169 8.49 5.25 -4.18
N GLU A 170 9.00 6.25 -3.47
CA GLU A 170 9.20 7.61 -4.00
C GLU A 170 10.66 7.94 -4.35
N LEU A 171 11.57 6.97 -4.20
CA LEU A 171 12.96 7.18 -4.57
C LEU A 171 13.09 7.50 -6.07
N ASP A 172 13.89 8.54 -6.36
CA ASP A 172 14.19 9.00 -7.72
C ASP A 172 15.60 8.64 -8.19
N ARG A 173 16.35 7.97 -7.32
CA ARG A 173 17.70 7.44 -7.60
C ARG A 173 17.89 6.12 -6.89
N LEU A 174 18.73 5.27 -7.44
CA LEU A 174 19.11 4.03 -6.79
C LEU A 174 20.12 4.31 -5.68
N PRO A 175 19.90 3.78 -4.46
CA PRO A 175 20.95 3.76 -3.45
C PRO A 175 22.04 2.78 -3.91
N SER A 176 23.30 3.06 -3.59
CA SER A 176 24.41 2.12 -3.82
C SER A 176 24.23 0.84 -2.99
N HIS A 177 23.72 1.01 -1.78
CA HIS A 177 23.44 -0.09 -0.85
C HIS A 177 22.11 0.16 -0.11
N LEU A 178 21.27 -0.85 -0.06
CA LEU A 178 20.01 -0.86 0.69
C LEU A 178 20.08 -1.90 1.80
N ILE A 179 19.92 -1.47 3.04
CA ILE A 179 19.75 -2.35 4.20
C ILE A 179 18.27 -2.46 4.49
N VAL A 180 17.74 -3.67 4.46
CA VAL A 180 16.33 -3.98 4.76
C VAL A 180 16.27 -4.61 6.15
N ILE A 181 15.56 -3.96 7.08
CA ILE A 181 15.32 -4.47 8.43
C ILE A 181 13.98 -5.19 8.47
N GLY A 182 14.03 -6.50 8.61
CA GLY A 182 12.90 -7.41 8.56
C GLY A 182 12.78 -8.14 7.22
N GLY A 183 12.82 -9.47 7.27
CA GLY A 183 12.66 -10.38 6.13
C GLY A 183 11.21 -10.75 5.82
N GLY A 184 10.22 -10.01 6.34
CA GLY A 184 8.81 -10.20 6.01
C GLY A 184 8.53 -9.97 4.51
N TYR A 185 7.32 -10.31 4.06
CA TYR A 185 6.95 -10.27 2.63
C TYR A 185 7.23 -8.91 1.96
N VAL A 186 6.97 -7.79 2.65
CA VAL A 186 7.29 -6.45 2.11
C VAL A 186 8.79 -6.25 1.97
N GLY A 187 9.57 -6.61 3.01
CA GLY A 187 11.03 -6.49 3.00
C GLY A 187 11.66 -7.29 1.86
N VAL A 188 11.25 -8.54 1.68
CA VAL A 188 11.76 -9.41 0.61
C VAL A 188 11.38 -8.91 -0.78
N GLU A 189 10.16 -8.40 -0.98
CA GLU A 189 9.73 -7.81 -2.25
C GLU A 189 10.62 -6.62 -2.64
N PHE A 190 10.85 -5.69 -1.69
CA PHE A 190 11.72 -4.53 -1.93
C PHE A 190 13.18 -4.94 -2.13
N ALA A 191 13.70 -5.85 -1.28
CA ALA A 191 15.04 -6.37 -1.42
C ALA A 191 15.29 -6.94 -2.83
N GLN A 192 14.37 -7.77 -3.31
CA GLN A 192 14.46 -8.34 -4.65
C GLN A 192 14.35 -7.27 -5.76
N ALA A 193 13.43 -6.31 -5.62
CA ALA A 193 13.25 -5.27 -6.63
C ALA A 193 14.51 -4.40 -6.74
N PHE A 194 15.04 -3.90 -5.63
CA PHE A 194 16.24 -3.08 -5.64
C PHE A 194 17.49 -3.85 -6.09
N ARG A 195 17.60 -5.13 -5.70
CA ARG A 195 18.68 -6.00 -6.20
C ARG A 195 18.64 -6.15 -7.72
N ARG A 196 17.45 -6.32 -8.31
CA ARG A 196 17.25 -6.39 -9.76
C ARG A 196 17.55 -5.08 -10.48
N PHE A 197 17.36 -3.95 -9.82
CA PHE A 197 17.79 -2.64 -10.33
C PHE A 197 19.30 -2.41 -10.26
N GLY A 198 20.06 -3.29 -9.59
CA GLY A 198 21.52 -3.18 -9.47
C GLY A 198 22.03 -2.68 -8.13
N THR A 199 21.16 -2.36 -7.17
CA THR A 199 21.54 -1.97 -5.81
C THR A 199 22.14 -3.16 -5.06
N GLN A 200 23.20 -2.93 -4.29
CA GLN A 200 23.64 -3.90 -3.28
C GLN A 200 22.60 -3.98 -2.17
N VAL A 201 22.18 -5.18 -1.77
CA VAL A 201 21.11 -5.34 -0.78
C VAL A 201 21.58 -6.27 0.34
N THR A 202 21.34 -5.83 1.58
CA THR A 202 21.49 -6.64 2.80
C THR A 202 20.13 -6.73 3.51
N VAL A 203 19.69 -7.93 3.83
CA VAL A 203 18.48 -8.16 4.63
C VAL A 203 18.89 -8.60 6.02
N LEU A 204 18.42 -7.89 7.03
CA LEU A 204 18.59 -8.21 8.44
C LEU A 204 17.29 -8.80 8.98
N GLU A 205 17.30 -10.05 9.38
CA GLU A 205 16.15 -10.73 9.97
C GLU A 205 16.49 -11.18 11.39
N PHE A 206 15.56 -10.92 12.32
CA PHE A 206 15.73 -11.34 13.70
C PHE A 206 15.46 -12.85 13.89
N GLY A 207 14.55 -13.40 13.09
CA GLY A 207 14.24 -14.82 13.10
C GLY A 207 15.35 -15.68 12.46
N THR A 208 15.33 -16.96 12.73
CA THR A 208 16.29 -17.93 12.18
C THR A 208 16.03 -18.27 10.71
N GLN A 209 14.86 -17.89 10.18
CA GLN A 209 14.44 -18.16 8.80
C GLN A 209 13.63 -16.99 8.24
N LEU A 210 13.76 -16.76 6.93
CA LEU A 210 12.84 -15.93 6.21
C LEU A 210 11.45 -16.58 6.17
N PRO A 211 10.34 -15.81 6.09
CA PRO A 211 9.01 -16.37 5.96
C PRO A 211 8.96 -17.39 4.82
N GLN A 212 8.60 -18.61 5.15
CA GLN A 212 8.35 -19.64 4.15
C GLN A 212 6.91 -19.56 3.66
N PRO A 213 6.64 -19.86 2.37
CA PRO A 213 5.27 -20.05 1.92
C PRO A 213 4.61 -21.14 2.77
N PRO A 214 3.30 -21.04 3.07
CA PRO A 214 2.60 -22.08 3.82
C PRO A 214 2.78 -23.42 3.12
N GLU A 215 3.04 -24.47 3.90
CA GLU A 215 3.31 -25.84 3.41
C GLU A 215 2.16 -26.44 2.58
N SER A 216 0.98 -25.84 2.63
CA SER A 216 -0.21 -26.27 1.88
C SER A 216 -0.85 -25.08 1.14
N GLY A 217 -0.72 -25.04 -0.17
CA GLY A 217 -1.36 -24.06 -1.03
C GLY A 217 -0.79 -24.11 -2.46
N PRO A 218 -1.46 -23.51 -3.46
CA PRO A 218 -1.00 -23.53 -4.85
C PRO A 218 0.35 -22.84 -5.10
N TRP A 219 0.95 -22.25 -4.07
CA TRP A 219 2.25 -21.56 -4.09
C TRP A 219 3.38 -22.35 -3.43
N ALA A 220 3.11 -23.56 -2.90
CA ALA A 220 4.05 -24.38 -2.15
C ALA A 220 5.20 -24.97 -2.98
N SER A 221 5.21 -24.80 -4.30
CA SER A 221 6.12 -25.51 -5.22
C SER A 221 7.19 -24.65 -5.92
N ALA A 222 7.41 -23.40 -5.52
CA ALA A 222 8.49 -22.62 -6.08
C ALA A 222 9.78 -22.83 -5.26
N PRO A 223 10.85 -23.46 -5.80
CA PRO A 223 12.10 -23.64 -5.07
C PRO A 223 12.73 -22.28 -4.79
N VAL A 224 12.96 -21.98 -3.53
CA VAL A 224 13.79 -20.86 -3.08
C VAL A 224 15.24 -21.20 -3.43
N ALA A 225 15.78 -20.58 -4.48
CA ALA A 225 17.20 -20.72 -4.78
C ALA A 225 18.00 -20.01 -3.69
N HIS A 226 18.58 -20.78 -2.78
CA HIS A 226 19.62 -20.31 -1.88
C HIS A 226 20.89 -20.05 -2.70
N ASN A 227 21.19 -18.81 -2.98
CA ASN A 227 22.48 -18.44 -3.55
C ASN A 227 23.41 -18.05 -2.40
N SER A 228 23.97 -19.07 -1.73
CA SER A 228 25.14 -18.96 -0.87
C SER A 228 26.37 -18.78 -1.78
N ARG A 229 26.75 -17.55 -2.08
CA ARG A 229 28.11 -17.22 -2.50
C ARG A 229 28.65 -16.19 -1.52
N THR A 230 29.54 -16.68 -0.67
CA THR A 230 30.57 -15.95 0.08
C THR A 230 31.28 -14.94 -0.80
#